data_b208a2750875cb4acb67bb6bb7786bcb
#
_entry.id   b208a2750875cb4acb67bb6bb7786bcb
#
_cell.length_a   1.000
_cell.length_b   1.000
_cell.length_c   1.000
_cell.angle_alpha   90.00
_cell.angle_beta   90.00
_cell.angle_gamma   90.00
#
_symmetry.space_group_name_H-M   'P 1'
#
loop_
_entity.id
_entity.type
_entity.pdbx_description
1 polymer ?
#
loop_
_entity_poly.entity_id
_entity_poly.type
_entity_poly.pdbx_seq_one_letter_code
_entity_poly.pdbx_strand_id
1 'polypeptide(L)'
;KAIVASTGIQYNRLTKGIAHYYTSQQSFDDAGSAAEVMRRHGVARRVVSRDELLRIEPALRGFADRIVGGTYTPSDESGDARVFTQQLAALCAQRGAEMLFNHDIDRIETEGGSASQVQVRNRVTGRARSLQADAYVVACGSYTTPLLKSVGVRVPIYPGKGYSATLPLLKPEQAPSVSMIDDAYKLAISRLGNQLRVAGTIELGG
;
A
#
# COMPACT_ATOMS: atom_id res chain seq x y z
N LYS A 1 11.71 -0.97 5.87
CA LYS A 1 12.45 -1.02 7.17
C LYS A 1 13.68 -0.11 7.15
N ALA A 2 14.58 -0.22 6.16
CA ALA A 2 15.79 0.61 6.09
C ALA A 2 15.50 2.11 6.13
N ILE A 3 14.57 2.60 5.28
CA ILE A 3 14.18 4.02 5.25
C ILE A 3 13.68 4.50 6.62
N VAL A 4 12.82 3.72 7.29
CA VAL A 4 12.30 4.09 8.62
C VAL A 4 13.42 4.16 9.65
N ALA A 5 14.34 3.20 9.64
CA ALA A 5 15.48 3.19 10.55
C ALA A 5 16.42 4.39 10.34
N SER A 6 16.64 4.80 9.08
CA SER A 6 17.51 5.94 8.74
C SER A 6 16.86 7.31 8.88
N THR A 7 15.54 7.39 8.88
CA THR A 7 14.80 8.68 8.85
C THR A 7 14.00 8.97 10.12
N GLY A 8 13.66 7.95 10.90
CA GLY A 8 12.81 8.08 12.08
C GLY A 8 11.33 8.42 11.79
N ILE A 9 10.88 8.31 10.53
CA ILE A 9 9.49 8.61 10.13
C ILE A 9 8.49 7.81 10.96
N GLN A 10 7.50 8.49 11.55
CA GLN A 10 6.42 7.93 12.35
C GLN A 10 5.12 7.92 11.54
N TYR A 11 4.50 6.75 11.35
CA TYR A 11 3.33 6.60 10.45
C TYR A 11 2.31 5.56 10.96
N ASN A 12 2.08 5.53 12.28
CA ASN A 12 1.21 4.54 12.92
C ASN A 12 1.63 3.09 12.58
N ARG A 13 2.94 2.85 12.55
CA ARG A 13 3.53 1.57 12.18
C ARG A 13 3.16 0.48 13.17
N LEU A 14 2.69 -0.66 12.64
CA LEU A 14 2.49 -1.91 13.39
C LEU A 14 3.49 -2.96 12.86
N THR A 15 4.26 -3.55 13.77
CA THR A 15 5.31 -4.55 13.48
C THR A 15 4.98 -5.93 14.02
N LYS A 16 3.69 -6.20 14.22
CA LYS A 16 3.19 -7.47 14.78
C LYS A 16 2.82 -8.49 13.70
N GLY A 17 3.37 -8.35 12.50
CA GLY A 17 3.04 -9.21 11.37
C GLY A 17 1.69 -8.90 10.72
N ILE A 18 1.34 -9.74 9.74
CA ILE A 18 0.03 -9.74 9.08
C ILE A 18 -0.54 -11.15 9.12
N ALA A 19 -1.81 -11.27 9.51
CA ALA A 19 -2.55 -12.52 9.55
C ALA A 19 -3.60 -12.54 8.44
N HIS A 20 -3.76 -13.70 7.78
CA HIS A 20 -4.92 -13.98 6.93
C HIS A 20 -5.78 -15.01 7.63
N TYR A 21 -7.09 -14.87 7.58
CA TYR A 21 -8.00 -15.90 8.05
C TYR A 21 -8.90 -16.41 6.92
N TYR A 22 -9.23 -17.68 7.03
CA TYR A 22 -9.98 -18.43 6.02
C TYR A 22 -11.23 -19.02 6.65
N THR A 23 -12.36 -18.90 5.94
CA THR A 23 -13.67 -19.45 6.34
C THR A 23 -14.07 -20.66 5.50
N SER A 24 -13.25 -21.06 4.55
CA SER A 24 -13.43 -22.23 3.68
C SER A 24 -12.20 -23.12 3.77
N GLN A 25 -12.43 -24.44 3.89
CA GLN A 25 -11.35 -25.42 3.92
C GLN A 25 -10.52 -25.39 2.64
N GLN A 26 -11.18 -25.31 1.49
CA GLN A 26 -10.50 -25.24 0.20
C GLN A 26 -9.53 -24.05 0.12
N SER A 27 -10.00 -22.85 0.47
CA SER A 27 -9.15 -21.65 0.47
C SER A 27 -7.98 -21.75 1.46
N PHE A 28 -8.20 -22.42 2.58
CA PHE A 28 -7.15 -22.68 3.58
C PHE A 28 -6.08 -23.63 3.05
N ASP A 29 -6.49 -24.72 2.39
CA ASP A 29 -5.57 -25.70 1.78
C ASP A 29 -4.74 -25.05 0.65
N ASP A 30 -5.38 -24.26 -0.21
CA ASP A 30 -4.72 -23.50 -1.28
C ASP A 30 -3.70 -22.50 -0.70
N ALA A 31 -4.04 -21.85 0.41
CA ALA A 31 -3.14 -20.94 1.10
C ALA A 31 -1.92 -21.64 1.70
N GLY A 32 -2.06 -22.89 2.12
CA GLY A 32 -0.96 -23.74 2.56
C GLY A 32 0.08 -23.94 1.46
N SER A 33 -0.38 -24.27 0.26
CA SER A 33 0.47 -24.42 -0.93
C SER A 33 1.16 -23.10 -1.30
N ALA A 34 0.43 -21.99 -1.28
CA ALA A 34 0.99 -20.66 -1.55
C ALA A 34 2.03 -20.23 -0.50
N ALA A 35 1.79 -20.53 0.78
CA ALA A 35 2.73 -20.23 1.86
C ALA A 35 4.07 -20.97 1.70
N GLU A 36 4.03 -22.23 1.22
CA GLU A 36 5.23 -22.99 0.92
C GLU A 36 6.06 -22.35 -0.20
N VAL A 37 5.42 -21.90 -1.29
CA VAL A 37 6.10 -21.19 -2.36
C VAL A 37 6.76 -19.91 -1.82
N MET A 38 6.02 -19.11 -1.04
CA MET A 38 6.55 -17.87 -0.44
C MET A 38 7.75 -18.15 0.47
N ARG A 39 7.70 -19.22 1.25
CA ARG A 39 8.78 -19.61 2.16
C ARG A 39 10.08 -19.97 1.41
N ARG A 40 9.97 -20.63 0.27
CA ARG A 40 11.11 -20.94 -0.63
C ARG A 40 11.77 -19.67 -1.16
N HIS A 41 11.01 -18.57 -1.26
CA HIS A 41 11.51 -17.25 -1.66
C HIS A 41 11.86 -16.34 -0.46
N GLY A 42 12.04 -16.90 0.74
CA GLY A 42 12.50 -16.17 1.92
C GLY A 42 11.44 -15.39 2.68
N VAL A 43 10.15 -15.54 2.34
CA VAL A 43 9.06 -14.93 3.10
C VAL A 43 8.64 -15.86 4.23
N ALA A 44 8.71 -15.39 5.48
CA ALA A 44 8.45 -16.19 6.68
C ALA A 44 6.93 -16.42 6.94
N ARG A 45 6.16 -16.70 5.86
CA ARG A 45 4.73 -17.03 5.98
C ARG A 45 4.56 -18.47 6.44
N ARG A 46 3.73 -18.67 7.42
CA ARG A 46 3.41 -19.99 7.96
C ARG A 46 1.91 -20.20 8.06
N VAL A 47 1.48 -21.45 7.90
CA VAL A 47 0.11 -21.88 8.18
C VAL A 47 -0.06 -21.95 9.68
N VAL A 48 -1.19 -21.51 10.18
CA VAL A 48 -1.56 -21.51 11.60
C VAL A 48 -2.94 -22.12 11.78
N SER A 49 -3.12 -22.91 12.85
CA SER A 49 -4.43 -23.40 13.22
C SER A 49 -5.34 -22.26 13.67
N ARG A 50 -6.65 -22.53 13.72
CA ARG A 50 -7.63 -21.60 14.30
C ARG A 50 -7.22 -21.14 15.69
N ASP A 51 -6.87 -22.05 16.58
CA ASP A 51 -6.54 -21.74 17.96
C ASP A 51 -5.26 -20.92 18.08
N GLU A 52 -4.28 -21.15 17.21
CA GLU A 52 -3.08 -20.34 17.14
C GLU A 52 -3.40 -18.93 16.61
N LEU A 53 -4.24 -18.83 15.57
CA LEU A 53 -4.68 -17.56 15.02
C LEU A 53 -5.40 -16.70 16.08
N LEU A 54 -6.28 -17.31 16.89
CA LEU A 54 -6.99 -16.62 17.99
C LEU A 54 -6.07 -16.21 19.14
N ARG A 55 -4.90 -16.82 19.28
CA ARG A 55 -3.84 -16.34 20.19
C ARG A 55 -3.07 -15.18 19.61
N ILE A 56 -2.81 -15.19 18.29
CA ILE A 56 -2.14 -14.11 17.58
C ILE A 56 -3.02 -12.85 17.58
N GLU A 57 -4.33 -13.03 17.27
CA GLU A 57 -5.29 -11.92 17.22
C GLU A 57 -6.58 -12.27 17.99
N PRO A 58 -6.64 -11.92 19.27
CA PRO A 58 -7.81 -12.23 20.12
C PRO A 58 -9.12 -11.55 19.70
N ALA A 59 -9.09 -10.46 18.92
CA ALA A 59 -10.31 -9.80 18.42
C ALA A 59 -11.13 -10.73 17.49
N LEU A 60 -10.53 -11.79 16.94
CA LEU A 60 -11.23 -12.77 16.12
C LEU A 60 -12.07 -13.77 16.93
N ARG A 61 -12.02 -13.79 18.26
CA ARG A 61 -12.75 -14.77 19.09
C ARG A 61 -14.26 -14.76 18.87
N GLY A 62 -14.84 -13.55 18.67
CA GLY A 62 -16.26 -13.45 18.35
C GLY A 62 -16.68 -14.01 16.99
N PHE A 63 -15.72 -14.40 16.17
CA PHE A 63 -15.91 -14.94 14.83
C PHE A 63 -15.32 -16.35 14.68
N ALA A 64 -14.82 -16.94 15.77
CA ALA A 64 -14.02 -18.16 15.79
C ALA A 64 -14.70 -19.36 15.11
N ASP A 65 -16.02 -19.52 15.28
CA ASP A 65 -16.78 -20.67 14.74
C ASP A 65 -16.80 -20.70 13.20
N ARG A 66 -16.55 -19.57 12.56
CA ARG A 66 -16.49 -19.44 11.09
C ARG A 66 -15.09 -19.60 10.54
N ILE A 67 -14.06 -19.59 11.38
CA ILE A 67 -12.66 -19.67 10.97
C ILE A 67 -12.21 -21.13 10.92
N VAL A 68 -11.69 -21.54 9.78
CA VAL A 68 -11.05 -22.87 9.60
C VAL A 68 -9.58 -22.82 10.04
N GLY A 69 -8.88 -21.76 9.70
CA GLY A 69 -7.47 -21.56 10.02
C GLY A 69 -6.95 -20.26 9.41
N GLY A 70 -5.65 -20.09 9.41
CA GLY A 70 -5.02 -18.88 8.91
C GLY A 70 -3.63 -19.07 8.34
N THR A 71 -3.08 -18.00 7.78
CA THR A 71 -1.64 -17.84 7.57
C THR A 71 -1.15 -16.60 8.30
N TYR A 72 0.09 -16.65 8.77
CA TYR A 72 0.70 -15.54 9.49
C TYR A 72 2.13 -15.29 9.04
N THR A 73 2.43 -14.02 8.78
CA THR A 73 3.77 -13.57 8.40
C THR A 73 4.29 -12.59 9.45
N PRO A 74 5.08 -13.05 10.42
CA PRO A 74 5.53 -12.23 11.55
C PRO A 74 6.46 -11.09 11.15
N SER A 75 7.16 -11.23 10.02
CA SER A 75 8.08 -10.22 9.49
C SER A 75 7.38 -9.07 8.77
N ASP A 76 6.09 -9.19 8.46
CA ASP A 76 5.33 -8.15 7.80
C ASP A 76 4.97 -7.03 8.76
N GLU A 77 4.74 -5.87 8.20
CA GLU A 77 4.36 -4.67 8.94
C GLU A 77 3.34 -3.86 8.15
N SER A 78 2.55 -3.09 8.85
CA SER A 78 1.58 -2.17 8.27
C SER A 78 1.76 -0.76 8.84
N GLY A 79 1.12 0.22 8.22
CA GLY A 79 1.15 1.60 8.69
C GLY A 79 0.37 2.52 7.77
N ASP A 80 0.27 3.78 8.15
CA ASP A 80 -0.42 4.81 7.39
C ASP A 80 0.44 5.30 6.23
N ALA A 81 0.13 4.82 5.02
CA ALA A 81 0.85 5.17 3.80
C ALA A 81 0.80 6.68 3.49
N ARG A 82 -0.32 7.36 3.82
CA ARG A 82 -0.46 8.81 3.61
C ARG A 82 0.48 9.58 4.53
N VAL A 83 0.48 9.25 5.83
CA VAL A 83 1.36 9.90 6.81
C VAL A 83 2.82 9.64 6.44
N PHE A 84 3.17 8.40 6.06
CA PHE A 84 4.52 8.05 5.61
C PHE A 84 4.95 8.90 4.41
N THR A 85 4.12 8.99 3.37
CA THR A 85 4.42 9.76 2.15
C THR A 85 4.58 11.24 2.44
N GLN A 86 3.72 11.82 3.28
CA GLN A 86 3.80 13.23 3.67
C GLN A 86 5.10 13.54 4.43
N GLN A 87 5.47 12.71 5.38
CA GLN A 87 6.71 12.90 6.14
C GLN A 87 7.95 12.68 5.28
N LEU A 88 7.91 11.69 4.38
CA LEU A 88 9.02 11.48 3.44
C LEU A 88 9.19 12.67 2.50
N ALA A 89 8.10 13.23 1.97
CA ALA A 89 8.14 14.42 1.13
C ALA A 89 8.73 15.63 1.88
N ALA A 90 8.30 15.84 3.13
CA ALA A 90 8.86 16.90 3.98
C ALA A 90 10.37 16.71 4.23
N LEU A 91 10.80 15.48 4.48
CA LEU A 91 12.21 15.15 4.65
C LEU A 91 13.03 15.39 3.36
N CYS A 92 12.48 15.05 2.20
CA CYS A 92 13.11 15.31 0.91
C CYS A 92 13.30 16.83 0.71
N ALA A 93 12.25 17.62 0.99
CA ALA A 93 12.33 19.08 0.92
C ALA A 93 13.40 19.67 1.86
N GLN A 94 13.48 19.20 3.10
CA GLN A 94 14.53 19.58 4.06
C GLN A 94 15.95 19.25 3.56
N ARG A 95 16.09 18.25 2.70
CA ARG A 95 17.36 17.85 2.08
C ARG A 95 17.62 18.53 0.74
N GLY A 96 16.82 19.54 0.38
CA GLY A 96 17.03 20.36 -0.81
C GLY A 96 16.25 19.94 -2.06
N ALA A 97 15.36 18.92 -1.96
CA ALA A 97 14.49 18.59 -3.08
C ALA A 97 13.41 19.67 -3.28
N GLU A 98 13.28 20.18 -4.51
CA GLU A 98 12.18 21.08 -4.86
C GLU A 98 10.88 20.29 -5.02
N MET A 99 9.87 20.63 -4.22
CA MET A 99 8.56 19.96 -4.22
C MET A 99 7.53 20.83 -4.93
N LEU A 100 7.13 20.43 -6.13
CA LEU A 100 6.16 21.16 -6.95
C LEU A 100 4.75 20.61 -6.74
N PHE A 101 4.12 20.93 -5.61
CA PHE A 101 2.72 20.61 -5.37
C PHE A 101 1.79 21.49 -6.22
N ASN A 102 0.56 21.00 -6.45
CA ASN A 102 -0.44 21.69 -7.29
C ASN A 102 0.05 21.98 -8.72
N HIS A 103 0.85 21.10 -9.27
CA HIS A 103 1.25 21.15 -10.67
C HIS A 103 0.74 19.92 -11.42
N ASP A 104 0.20 20.17 -12.61
CA ASP A 104 -0.05 19.11 -13.59
C ASP A 104 1.19 18.94 -14.46
N ILE A 105 1.44 17.72 -14.89
CA ILE A 105 2.44 17.41 -15.91
C ILE A 105 1.70 17.42 -17.24
N ASP A 106 1.94 18.45 -18.06
CA ASP A 106 1.28 18.59 -19.35
C ASP A 106 1.82 17.58 -20.38
N ARG A 107 3.15 17.47 -20.47
CA ARG A 107 3.84 16.56 -21.39
C ARG A 107 5.31 16.37 -21.04
N ILE A 108 5.87 15.29 -21.56
CA ILE A 108 7.32 15.07 -21.67
C ILE A 108 7.72 15.45 -23.10
N GLU A 109 8.78 16.22 -23.24
CA GLU A 109 9.37 16.54 -24.53
C GLU A 109 10.59 15.66 -24.77
N THR A 110 10.80 15.28 -26.02
CA THR A 110 11.89 14.36 -26.40
C THR A 110 12.73 14.97 -27.51
N GLU A 111 14.04 14.76 -27.42
CA GLU A 111 15.00 15.13 -28.45
C GLU A 111 15.98 13.98 -28.65
N GLY A 112 16.23 13.60 -29.91
CA GLY A 112 17.12 12.47 -30.23
C GLY A 112 16.70 11.13 -29.63
N GLY A 113 15.38 10.93 -29.34
CA GLY A 113 14.86 9.71 -28.73
C GLY A 113 14.98 9.66 -27.20
N SER A 114 15.47 10.70 -26.55
CA SER A 114 15.60 10.81 -25.10
C SER A 114 14.69 11.93 -24.54
N ALA A 115 14.26 11.80 -23.30
CA ALA A 115 13.52 12.88 -22.62
C ALA A 115 14.46 14.07 -22.43
N SER A 116 14.03 15.25 -22.91
CA SER A 116 14.82 16.50 -22.83
C SER A 116 14.28 17.44 -21.76
N GLN A 117 12.97 17.52 -21.60
CA GLN A 117 12.33 18.35 -20.57
C GLN A 117 10.90 17.89 -20.27
N VAL A 118 10.37 18.35 -19.13
CA VAL A 118 9.00 18.13 -18.71
C VAL A 118 8.29 19.46 -18.60
N GLN A 119 7.13 19.59 -19.27
CA GLN A 119 6.26 20.76 -19.15
C GLN A 119 5.29 20.55 -18.00
N VAL A 120 5.30 21.48 -17.06
CA VAL A 120 4.39 21.48 -15.90
C VAL A 120 3.59 22.78 -15.85
N ARG A 121 2.38 22.68 -15.29
CA ARG A 121 1.47 23.80 -15.14
C ARG A 121 0.98 23.92 -13.72
N ASN A 122 1.14 25.06 -13.11
CA ASN A 122 0.59 25.34 -11.79
C ASN A 122 -0.94 25.48 -11.88
N ARG A 123 -1.67 24.66 -11.13
CA ARG A 123 -3.15 24.63 -11.13
C ARG A 123 -3.81 25.90 -10.59
N VAL A 124 -3.09 26.64 -9.73
CA VAL A 124 -3.64 27.84 -9.08
C VAL A 124 -3.44 29.06 -9.96
N THR A 125 -2.23 29.20 -10.53
CA THR A 125 -1.87 30.41 -11.30
C THR A 125 -1.98 30.24 -12.80
N GLY A 126 -2.16 29.02 -13.29
CA GLY A 126 -2.14 28.69 -14.73
C GLY A 126 -0.77 28.79 -15.39
N ARG A 127 0.28 29.20 -14.66
CA ARG A 127 1.62 29.38 -15.24
C ARG A 127 2.23 28.04 -15.64
N ALA A 128 2.72 27.99 -16.87
CA ALA A 128 3.50 26.85 -17.36
C ALA A 128 5.00 27.07 -17.09
N ARG A 129 5.74 25.99 -16.89
CA ARG A 129 7.18 25.96 -16.64
C ARG A 129 7.78 24.71 -17.27
N SER A 130 8.96 24.86 -17.91
CA SER A 130 9.77 23.73 -18.35
C SER A 130 10.77 23.34 -17.26
N LEU A 131 10.91 22.03 -17.04
CA LEU A 131 11.88 21.45 -16.11
C LEU A 131 12.86 20.59 -16.91
N GLN A 132 14.14 20.87 -16.73
CA GLN A 132 15.24 20.06 -17.30
C GLN A 132 15.99 19.35 -16.19
N ALA A 133 16.41 18.12 -16.46
CA ALA A 133 17.19 17.31 -15.55
C ALA A 133 18.05 16.30 -16.33
N ASP A 134 19.04 15.73 -15.66
CA ASP A 134 19.91 14.69 -16.22
C ASP A 134 19.17 13.33 -16.38
N ALA A 135 18.14 13.11 -15.57
CA ALA A 135 17.31 11.91 -15.62
C ALA A 135 15.87 12.20 -15.16
N TYR A 136 14.92 11.43 -15.69
CA TYR A 136 13.50 11.56 -15.38
C TYR A 136 12.95 10.23 -14.85
N VAL A 137 12.21 10.28 -13.75
CA VAL A 137 11.51 9.12 -13.17
C VAL A 137 10.02 9.37 -13.22
N VAL A 138 9.30 8.53 -13.95
CA VAL A 138 7.83 8.59 -14.03
C VAL A 138 7.25 7.64 -12.98
N ALA A 139 6.65 8.20 -11.93
CA ALA A 139 6.05 7.48 -10.82
C ALA A 139 4.60 7.96 -10.54
N CYS A 140 3.81 8.13 -11.63
CA CYS A 140 2.50 8.78 -11.60
C CYS A 140 1.32 7.82 -11.39
N GLY A 141 1.57 6.56 -10.96
CA GLY A 141 0.52 5.56 -10.77
C GLY A 141 -0.28 5.33 -12.05
N SER A 142 -1.61 5.39 -11.98
CA SER A 142 -2.51 5.21 -13.13
C SER A 142 -2.36 6.30 -14.22
N TYR A 143 -1.84 7.48 -13.88
CA TYR A 143 -1.56 8.54 -14.84
C TYR A 143 -0.27 8.31 -15.65
N THR A 144 0.54 7.30 -15.30
CA THR A 144 1.75 6.94 -16.04
C THR A 144 1.44 6.55 -17.48
N THR A 145 0.39 5.76 -17.70
CA THR A 145 0.02 5.27 -19.04
C THR A 145 -0.30 6.39 -20.03
N PRO A 146 -1.22 7.35 -19.75
CA PRO A 146 -1.51 8.44 -20.67
C PRO A 146 -0.30 9.37 -20.87
N LEU A 147 0.50 9.60 -19.83
CA LEU A 147 1.69 10.45 -19.95
C LEU A 147 2.75 9.81 -20.86
N LEU A 148 3.09 8.54 -20.68
CA LEU A 148 4.09 7.85 -21.49
C LEU A 148 3.59 7.56 -22.90
N LYS A 149 2.28 7.38 -23.11
CA LYS A 149 1.71 7.20 -24.46
C LYS A 149 2.00 8.40 -25.36
N SER A 150 2.08 9.62 -24.82
CA SER A 150 2.38 10.84 -25.56
C SER A 150 3.78 10.84 -26.19
N VAL A 151 4.70 10.05 -25.63
CA VAL A 151 6.09 9.88 -26.15
C VAL A 151 6.32 8.48 -26.77
N GLY A 152 5.24 7.78 -27.15
CA GLY A 152 5.31 6.49 -27.84
C GLY A 152 5.59 5.28 -26.96
N VAL A 153 5.71 5.44 -25.63
CA VAL A 153 5.98 4.33 -24.70
C VAL A 153 4.66 3.76 -24.18
N ARG A 154 4.50 2.43 -24.29
CA ARG A 154 3.33 1.71 -23.80
C ARG A 154 3.67 0.91 -22.55
N VAL A 155 2.90 1.11 -21.48
CA VAL A 155 3.03 0.38 -20.21
C VAL A 155 1.69 -0.25 -19.84
N PRO A 156 1.66 -1.49 -19.33
CA PRO A 156 0.44 -2.20 -18.98
C PRO A 156 -0.05 -1.81 -17.58
N ILE A 157 -0.24 -0.51 -17.33
CA ILE A 157 -0.80 0.02 -16.07
C ILE A 157 -2.24 0.41 -16.31
N TYR A 158 -3.16 -0.24 -15.59
CA TYR A 158 -4.59 0.00 -15.66
C TYR A 158 -5.10 0.56 -14.31
N PRO A 159 -5.98 1.56 -14.30
CA PRO A 159 -6.51 2.11 -13.06
C PRO A 159 -7.42 1.12 -12.36
N GLY A 160 -7.16 0.90 -11.07
CA GLY A 160 -8.02 0.18 -10.16
C GLY A 160 -8.51 1.11 -9.05
N LYS A 161 -9.83 1.18 -8.84
CA LYS A 161 -10.45 1.97 -7.79
C LYS A 161 -10.78 1.09 -6.60
N GLY A 162 -10.10 1.32 -5.48
CA GLY A 162 -10.36 0.66 -4.21
C GLY A 162 -11.25 1.50 -3.30
N TYR A 163 -11.94 0.85 -2.38
CA TYR A 163 -12.79 1.47 -1.38
C TYR A 163 -12.28 1.19 0.03
N SER A 164 -12.44 2.14 0.93
CA SER A 164 -12.11 1.93 2.34
C SER A 164 -13.04 2.73 3.26
N ALA A 165 -13.36 2.14 4.41
CA ALA A 165 -13.98 2.82 5.53
C ALA A 165 -12.95 3.00 6.65
N THR A 166 -12.95 4.17 7.29
CA THR A 166 -12.10 4.45 8.44
C THR A 166 -12.99 4.88 9.59
N LEU A 167 -12.92 4.15 10.69
CA LEU A 167 -13.79 4.30 11.86
C LEU A 167 -12.96 4.67 13.08
N PRO A 168 -13.42 5.57 13.95
CA PRO A 168 -12.78 5.81 15.23
C PRO A 168 -12.88 4.57 16.13
N LEU A 169 -11.84 4.27 16.89
CA LEU A 169 -11.86 3.20 17.87
C LEU A 169 -12.47 3.72 19.19
N LEU A 170 -13.69 3.30 19.46
CA LEU A 170 -14.37 3.64 20.73
C LEU A 170 -13.82 2.83 21.91
N LYS A 171 -13.37 1.60 21.65
CA LYS A 171 -12.77 0.68 22.61
C LYS A 171 -11.48 0.10 22.05
N PRO A 172 -10.35 0.81 22.21
CA PRO A 172 -9.06 0.43 21.62
C PRO A 172 -8.57 -0.95 22.04
N GLU A 173 -8.97 -1.44 23.22
CA GLU A 173 -8.64 -2.75 23.75
C GLU A 173 -9.35 -3.91 23.03
N GLN A 174 -10.47 -3.63 22.36
CA GLN A 174 -11.23 -4.60 21.55
C GLN A 174 -10.84 -4.57 20.07
N ALA A 175 -10.01 -3.60 19.70
CA ALA A 175 -9.56 -3.45 18.32
C ALA A 175 -8.44 -4.46 17.98
N PRO A 176 -8.35 -4.88 16.70
CA PRO A 176 -7.26 -5.73 16.27
C PRO A 176 -5.89 -5.14 16.59
N SER A 177 -4.99 -5.98 17.09
CA SER A 177 -3.60 -5.63 17.38
C SER A 177 -2.65 -6.03 16.25
N VAL A 178 -3.10 -6.94 15.37
CA VAL A 178 -2.42 -7.41 14.17
C VAL A 178 -3.23 -6.98 12.95
N SER A 179 -2.57 -6.56 11.89
CA SER A 179 -3.29 -6.32 10.62
C SER A 179 -3.74 -7.64 10.02
N MET A 180 -4.95 -7.66 9.50
CA MET A 180 -5.59 -8.88 9.03
C MET A 180 -6.10 -8.75 7.59
N ILE A 181 -6.16 -9.89 6.92
CA ILE A 181 -6.85 -10.04 5.64
C ILE A 181 -7.97 -11.07 5.84
N ASP A 182 -9.20 -10.65 5.55
CA ASP A 182 -10.32 -11.56 5.32
C ASP A 182 -10.18 -12.11 3.90
N ASP A 183 -9.87 -13.39 3.79
CA ASP A 183 -9.64 -13.98 2.47
C ASP A 183 -10.93 -14.17 1.67
N ALA A 184 -12.06 -14.40 2.32
CA ALA A 184 -13.34 -14.60 1.66
C ALA A 184 -13.84 -13.34 0.95
N TYR A 185 -13.73 -12.19 1.60
CA TYR A 185 -14.19 -10.89 1.06
C TYR A 185 -13.06 -10.02 0.54
N LYS A 186 -11.79 -10.48 0.63
CA LYS A 186 -10.60 -9.71 0.22
C LYS A 186 -10.51 -8.35 0.90
N LEU A 187 -10.85 -8.32 2.20
CA LEU A 187 -10.80 -7.12 3.02
C LEU A 187 -9.51 -7.06 3.82
N ALA A 188 -8.81 -5.95 3.73
CA ALA A 188 -7.69 -5.62 4.60
C ALA A 188 -8.18 -4.81 5.81
N ILE A 189 -7.90 -5.29 7.00
CA ILE A 189 -8.32 -4.69 8.27
C ILE A 189 -7.05 -4.27 9.01
N SER A 190 -6.89 -2.96 9.24
CA SER A 190 -5.68 -2.41 9.87
C SER A 190 -6.01 -1.34 10.89
N ARG A 191 -5.32 -1.38 12.02
CA ARG A 191 -5.36 -0.30 12.99
C ARG A 191 -4.35 0.78 12.62
N LEU A 192 -4.80 2.03 12.52
CA LEU A 192 -3.99 3.21 12.25
C LEU A 192 -4.11 4.18 13.43
N GLY A 193 -3.22 4.05 14.41
CA GLY A 193 -3.31 4.81 15.66
C GLY A 193 -4.61 4.53 16.40
N ASN A 194 -5.49 5.53 16.48
CA ASN A 194 -6.80 5.44 17.15
C ASN A 194 -7.97 5.21 16.14
N GLN A 195 -7.67 4.68 14.98
CA GLN A 195 -8.66 4.39 13.95
C GLN A 195 -8.52 2.94 13.46
N LEU A 196 -9.64 2.34 13.07
CA LEU A 196 -9.70 1.09 12.34
C LEU A 196 -9.99 1.40 10.87
N ARG A 197 -9.15 0.91 9.98
CA ARG A 197 -9.38 0.98 8.54
C ARG A 197 -9.73 -0.39 7.99
N VAL A 198 -10.85 -0.46 7.30
CA VAL A 198 -11.25 -1.63 6.51
C VAL A 198 -11.22 -1.21 5.04
N ALA A 199 -10.41 -1.87 4.26
CA ALA A 199 -10.24 -1.58 2.84
C ALA A 199 -10.41 -2.86 2.03
N GLY A 200 -11.08 -2.76 0.90
CA GLY A 200 -11.28 -3.88 -0.01
C GLY A 200 -12.07 -3.47 -1.21
N THR A 201 -12.52 -4.46 -1.96
CA THR A 201 -13.16 -4.30 -3.27
C THR A 201 -12.28 -3.56 -4.28
N ILE A 202 -12.26 -4.02 -5.50
CA ILE A 202 -11.58 -3.37 -6.61
C ILE A 202 -12.57 -3.25 -7.76
N GLU A 203 -12.72 -2.03 -8.25
CA GLU A 203 -13.43 -1.71 -9.49
C GLU A 203 -12.38 -1.41 -10.57
N LEU A 204 -12.41 -2.20 -11.64
CA LEU A 204 -11.56 -1.97 -12.81
C LEU A 204 -12.39 -1.16 -13.80
N GLY A 205 -12.21 0.14 -13.80
CA GLY A 205 -12.91 1.08 -14.64
C GLY A 205 -12.12 2.36 -14.81
N GLY A 206 -11.91 2.80 -16.02
CA GLY A 206 -11.27 4.05 -16.39
C GLY A 206 -12.16 4.88 -17.28
#